data_92d9ce8d2a68f223ced78021e51dd436
#
_entry.id   92d9ce8d2a68f223ced78021e51dd436
#
_cell.length_a   1.000
_cell.length_b   1.000
_cell.length_c   1.000
_cell.angle_alpha   90.00
_cell.angle_beta   90.00
_cell.angle_gamma   90.00
#
_symmetry.space_group_name_H-M   'P 1'
#
loop_
_entity.id
_entity.type
_entity.pdbx_description
1 polymer ?
#
loop_
_entity_poly.entity_id
_entity_poly.type
_entity_poly.pdbx_seq_one_letter_code
_entity_poly.pdbx_strand_id
1 'polypeptide(L)'
;MGTILKGMSRVRWHELTHAYGSAVGVPGRLSRVAWGDARTSASALSDLGLWLGELAVFDATVETVPSLWDLAVTDSVTNRSGVIKLLQTILEHANPPEIEVQQAAHRAVLDGRSVADVLARDEDAAVRAAAGELVAAIDSHVCESCCPSA
;
A
#
# COMPACT_ATOMS: atom_id res chain seq x y z
N MET A 1 0.22 16.00 15.97
CA MET A 1 -0.98 15.87 15.18
C MET A 1 -0.72 16.18 13.73
N GLY A 2 -1.22 15.43 12.83
CA GLY A 2 -1.17 15.76 11.43
C GLY A 2 0.14 15.48 10.71
N THR A 3 1.02 14.69 11.29
CA THR A 3 2.23 14.27 10.58
C THR A 3 1.98 13.05 9.70
N ILE A 4 0.91 12.30 9.96
CA ILE A 4 0.52 11.17 9.13
C ILE A 4 0.06 11.71 7.78
N LEU A 5 0.49 11.07 6.71
CA LEU A 5 0.08 11.41 5.35
C LEU A 5 0.54 12.80 4.88
N LYS A 6 1.54 13.38 5.51
CA LYS A 6 2.00 14.72 5.12
C LYS A 6 2.50 14.81 3.68
N GLY A 7 3.01 13.72 3.12
CA GLY A 7 3.43 13.67 1.72
C GLY A 7 2.27 13.69 0.73
N MET A 8 1.07 13.35 1.18
CA MET A 8 -0.11 13.25 0.34
C MET A 8 -0.49 14.57 -0.34
N SER A 9 -0.27 15.69 0.36
CA SER A 9 -0.61 17.02 -0.17
C SER A 9 0.28 17.45 -1.33
N ARG A 10 1.41 16.81 -1.54
CA ARG A 10 2.34 17.11 -2.63
C ARG A 10 2.01 16.34 -3.89
N VAL A 11 1.12 15.36 -3.81
CA VAL A 11 0.75 14.51 -4.93
C VAL A 11 -0.39 15.15 -5.72
N ARG A 12 -0.26 15.16 -7.02
CA ARG A 12 -1.29 15.70 -7.91
C ARG A 12 -2.28 14.61 -8.30
N TRP A 13 -3.13 14.25 -7.35
CA TRP A 13 -4.07 13.14 -7.52
C TRP A 13 -4.98 13.27 -8.73
N HIS A 14 -5.32 14.50 -9.12
CA HIS A 14 -6.18 14.75 -10.29
C HIS A 14 -5.49 14.39 -11.61
N GLU A 15 -4.17 14.26 -11.63
CA GLU A 15 -3.40 13.85 -12.80
C GLU A 15 -3.15 12.34 -12.84
N LEU A 16 -3.52 11.64 -11.76
CA LEU A 16 -3.30 10.20 -11.62
C LEU A 16 -4.59 9.42 -11.82
N THR A 17 -4.44 8.14 -12.12
CA THR A 17 -5.59 7.25 -12.34
C THR A 17 -5.50 5.98 -11.50
N HIS A 18 -6.64 5.37 -11.25
CA HIS A 18 -6.77 4.04 -10.67
C HIS A 18 -7.72 3.21 -11.54
N ALA A 19 -8.08 2.01 -11.07
CA ALA A 19 -8.86 1.04 -11.86
C ALA A 19 -10.17 1.61 -12.42
N TYR A 20 -10.75 2.61 -11.77
CA TYR A 20 -12.06 3.15 -12.15
C TYR A 20 -12.02 4.61 -12.60
N GLY A 21 -10.84 5.18 -12.81
CA GLY A 21 -10.70 6.53 -13.33
C GLY A 21 -9.78 7.42 -12.52
N SER A 22 -10.18 8.67 -12.28
CA SER A 22 -9.35 9.66 -11.59
C SER A 22 -9.08 9.29 -10.14
N ALA A 23 -7.85 9.51 -9.70
CA ALA A 23 -7.41 9.19 -8.34
C ALA A 23 -7.78 10.26 -7.30
N VAL A 24 -8.62 11.23 -7.63
CA VAL A 24 -8.99 12.30 -6.68
C VAL A 24 -9.66 11.78 -5.40
N GLY A 25 -10.24 10.58 -5.43
CA GLY A 25 -10.86 9.97 -4.25
C GLY A 25 -9.89 9.26 -3.32
N VAL A 26 -8.64 9.06 -3.73
CA VAL A 26 -7.65 8.32 -2.92
C VAL A 26 -7.32 9.03 -1.60
N PRO A 27 -7.05 10.35 -1.58
CA PRO A 27 -6.76 11.02 -0.31
C PRO A 27 -7.87 10.87 0.73
N GLY A 28 -9.13 10.94 0.32
CA GLY A 28 -10.25 10.75 1.23
C GLY A 28 -10.27 9.37 1.86
N ARG A 29 -9.95 8.33 1.10
CA ARG A 29 -9.88 6.95 1.61
C ARG A 29 -8.70 6.79 2.56
N LEU A 30 -7.55 7.35 2.22
CA LEU A 30 -6.38 7.33 3.11
C LEU A 30 -6.70 8.01 4.45
N SER A 31 -7.40 9.13 4.42
CA SER A 31 -7.82 9.82 5.64
C SER A 31 -8.75 8.96 6.49
N ARG A 32 -9.66 8.22 5.87
CA ARG A 32 -10.54 7.29 6.59
C ARG A 32 -9.79 6.14 7.24
N VAL A 33 -8.74 5.66 6.61
CA VAL A 33 -7.87 4.65 7.20
C VAL A 33 -7.10 5.23 8.39
N ALA A 34 -6.59 6.45 8.23
CA ALA A 34 -5.79 7.11 9.27
C ALA A 34 -6.59 7.43 10.53
N TRP A 35 -7.83 7.91 10.38
CA TRP A 35 -8.60 8.45 11.50
C TRP A 35 -9.98 7.83 11.70
N GLY A 36 -10.39 6.90 10.86
CA GLY A 36 -11.68 6.25 10.95
C GLY A 36 -11.73 5.14 12.00
N ASP A 37 -12.93 4.76 12.37
CA ASP A 37 -13.14 3.58 13.20
C ASP A 37 -12.87 2.29 12.40
N ALA A 38 -13.02 1.13 13.06
CA ALA A 38 -12.70 -0.15 12.43
C ALA A 38 -13.51 -0.40 11.15
N ARG A 39 -14.80 -0.08 11.16
CA ARG A 39 -15.68 -0.28 9.99
C ARG A 39 -15.32 0.68 8.85
N THR A 40 -15.13 1.95 9.17
CA THR A 40 -14.78 2.99 8.19
C THR A 40 -13.43 2.69 7.56
N SER A 41 -12.47 2.32 8.37
CA SER A 41 -11.13 1.95 7.91
C SER A 41 -11.16 0.73 7.01
N ALA A 42 -11.90 -0.32 7.40
CA ALA A 42 -12.00 -1.55 6.59
C ALA A 42 -12.64 -1.27 5.23
N SER A 43 -13.70 -0.44 5.21
CA SER A 43 -14.37 -0.07 3.97
C SER A 43 -13.45 0.73 3.05
N ALA A 44 -12.71 1.68 3.61
CA ALA A 44 -11.75 2.48 2.83
C ALA A 44 -10.62 1.62 2.27
N LEU A 45 -10.11 0.67 3.05
CA LEU A 45 -9.06 -0.26 2.59
C LEU A 45 -9.58 -1.17 1.48
N SER A 46 -10.82 -1.61 1.57
CA SER A 46 -11.44 -2.42 0.51
C SER A 46 -11.50 -1.65 -0.80
N ASP A 47 -11.91 -0.37 -0.75
CA ASP A 47 -11.94 0.49 -1.93
C ASP A 47 -10.53 0.68 -2.51
N LEU A 48 -9.56 0.98 -1.66
CA LEU A 48 -8.17 1.17 -2.09
C LEU A 48 -7.60 -0.11 -2.71
N GLY A 49 -7.94 -1.27 -2.16
CA GLY A 49 -7.54 -2.55 -2.73
C GLY A 49 -8.03 -2.74 -4.15
N LEU A 50 -9.32 -2.49 -4.38
CA LEU A 50 -9.92 -2.57 -5.72
C LEU A 50 -9.31 -1.56 -6.68
N TRP A 51 -9.06 -0.34 -6.19
CA TRP A 51 -8.60 0.76 -7.05
C TRP A 51 -7.13 0.63 -7.42
N LEU A 52 -6.30 0.10 -6.54
CA LEU A 52 -4.85 0.26 -6.62
C LEU A 52 -4.05 -1.04 -6.66
N GLY A 53 -4.65 -2.19 -6.45
CA GLY A 53 -3.89 -3.42 -6.29
C GLY A 53 -4.49 -4.71 -6.80
N GLU A 54 -5.77 -4.96 -6.53
CA GLU A 54 -6.38 -6.28 -6.82
C GLU A 54 -6.51 -6.58 -8.31
N LEU A 55 -6.81 -5.55 -9.12
CA LEU A 55 -6.97 -5.71 -10.56
C LEU A 55 -5.67 -5.45 -11.30
N ALA A 56 -5.00 -4.38 -10.94
CA ALA A 56 -3.71 -3.97 -11.53
C ALA A 56 -3.11 -2.88 -10.66
N VAL A 57 -1.87 -2.50 -10.96
CA VAL A 57 -1.27 -1.31 -10.35
C VAL A 57 -1.31 -0.15 -11.35
N PHE A 58 -1.41 1.05 -10.82
CA PHE A 58 -1.53 2.28 -11.59
C PHE A 58 -0.53 3.30 -11.07
N ASP A 59 -0.41 4.43 -11.76
CA ASP A 59 0.44 5.53 -11.31
C ASP A 59 0.03 6.03 -9.91
N ALA A 60 -1.28 6.04 -9.63
CA ALA A 60 -1.78 6.36 -8.29
C ALA A 60 -1.30 5.36 -7.23
N THR A 61 -1.10 4.09 -7.60
CA THR A 61 -0.57 3.07 -6.68
C THR A 61 0.83 3.45 -6.21
N VAL A 62 1.70 3.85 -7.14
CA VAL A 62 3.07 4.25 -6.83
C VAL A 62 3.09 5.37 -5.80
N GLU A 63 2.25 6.38 -6.01
CA GLU A 63 2.19 7.55 -5.12
C GLU A 63 1.50 7.26 -3.78
N THR A 64 0.70 6.20 -3.71
CA THR A 64 0.00 5.82 -2.48
C THR A 64 0.86 4.99 -1.54
N VAL A 65 1.78 4.18 -2.06
CA VAL A 65 2.58 3.25 -1.24
C VAL A 65 3.30 3.95 -0.08
N PRO A 66 3.97 5.11 -0.26
CA PRO A 66 4.60 5.79 0.87
C PRO A 66 3.62 6.12 2.00
N SER A 67 2.39 6.52 1.65
CA SER A 67 1.35 6.80 2.66
C SER A 67 0.91 5.52 3.38
N LEU A 68 0.87 4.40 2.68
CA LEU A 68 0.55 3.11 3.29
C LEU A 68 1.61 2.70 4.31
N TRP A 69 2.89 2.91 4.00
CA TRP A 69 3.95 2.65 4.96
C TRP A 69 3.84 3.55 6.20
N ASP A 70 3.51 4.84 6.01
CA ASP A 70 3.28 5.75 7.12
C ASP A 70 2.15 5.26 8.03
N LEU A 71 1.05 4.81 7.43
CA LEU A 71 -0.08 4.29 8.19
C LEU A 71 0.26 3.00 8.94
N ALA A 72 1.04 2.14 8.32
CA ALA A 72 1.43 0.85 8.92
C ALA A 72 2.24 1.02 10.20
N VAL A 73 3.04 2.08 10.30
CA VAL A 73 3.91 2.32 11.47
C VAL A 73 3.27 3.24 12.52
N THR A 74 2.07 3.73 12.28
CA THR A 74 1.41 4.68 13.19
C THR A 74 0.48 3.95 14.13
N ASP A 75 0.79 3.94 15.42
CA ASP A 75 0.06 3.18 16.45
C ASP A 75 -1.42 3.56 16.56
N SER A 76 -1.77 4.81 16.28
CA SER A 76 -3.16 5.29 16.38
C SER A 76 -4.06 4.81 15.24
N VAL A 77 -3.49 4.22 14.18
CA VAL A 77 -4.28 3.70 13.07
C VAL A 77 -4.96 2.40 13.50
N THR A 78 -6.27 2.35 13.33
CA THR A 78 -7.10 1.25 13.84
C THR A 78 -6.81 -0.08 13.13
N ASN A 79 -6.62 -0.05 11.82
CA ASN A 79 -6.48 -1.28 11.03
C ASN A 79 -5.12 -1.36 10.33
N ARG A 80 -4.07 -1.34 11.12
CA ARG A 80 -2.68 -1.43 10.60
C ARG A 80 -2.45 -2.74 9.83
N SER A 81 -2.99 -3.84 10.33
CA SER A 81 -2.84 -5.14 9.65
C SER A 81 -3.45 -5.11 8.24
N GLY A 82 -4.59 -4.45 8.07
CA GLY A 82 -5.22 -4.28 6.76
C GLY A 82 -4.37 -3.45 5.81
N VAL A 83 -3.70 -2.41 6.32
CA VAL A 83 -2.76 -1.60 5.53
C VAL A 83 -1.60 -2.47 5.04
N ILE A 84 -1.04 -3.28 5.91
CA ILE A 84 0.07 -4.18 5.57
C ILE A 84 -0.37 -5.21 4.52
N LYS A 85 -1.58 -5.75 4.66
CA LYS A 85 -2.14 -6.69 3.67
C LYS A 85 -2.34 -6.03 2.30
N LEU A 86 -2.70 -4.75 2.28
CA LEU A 86 -2.81 -4.02 1.02
C LEU A 86 -1.45 -3.88 0.33
N LEU A 87 -0.39 -3.60 1.09
CA LEU A 87 0.98 -3.58 0.54
C LEU A 87 1.34 -4.92 -0.09
N GLN A 88 0.99 -6.02 0.55
CA GLN A 88 1.22 -7.36 0.00
C GLN A 88 0.41 -7.59 -1.28
N THR A 89 -0.84 -7.17 -1.30
CA THR A 89 -1.71 -7.29 -2.47
C THR A 89 -1.09 -6.56 -3.68
N ILE A 90 -0.59 -5.33 -3.46
CA ILE A 90 0.06 -4.56 -4.51
C ILE A 90 1.25 -5.32 -5.08
N LEU A 91 2.02 -5.99 -4.23
CA LEU A 91 3.20 -6.74 -4.65
C LEU A 91 2.84 -8.04 -5.39
N GLU A 92 1.79 -8.72 -4.97
CA GLU A 92 1.48 -10.08 -5.46
C GLU A 92 0.52 -10.13 -6.65
N HIS A 93 -0.43 -9.20 -6.73
CA HIS A 93 -1.54 -9.30 -7.68
C HIS A 93 -1.44 -8.38 -8.88
N ALA A 94 -0.40 -7.58 -8.94
CA ALA A 94 -0.30 -6.54 -9.96
C ALA A 94 -0.03 -7.11 -11.35
N ASN A 95 -1.01 -7.03 -12.22
CA ASN A 95 -0.84 -7.28 -13.66
C ASN A 95 -1.00 -5.94 -14.37
N PRO A 96 0.07 -5.30 -14.74
CA PRO A 96 0.00 -3.94 -15.26
C PRO A 96 -0.30 -3.89 -16.74
N PRO A 97 -0.95 -2.83 -17.19
CA PRO A 97 -0.86 -2.47 -18.59
C PRO A 97 0.53 -1.91 -18.94
N GLU A 98 1.27 -1.42 -17.95
CA GLU A 98 2.59 -0.82 -18.16
C GLU A 98 3.62 -1.41 -17.19
N ILE A 99 4.68 -2.00 -17.76
CA ILE A 99 5.75 -2.64 -17.00
C ILE A 99 6.47 -1.66 -16.07
N GLU A 100 6.69 -0.43 -16.54
CA GLU A 100 7.39 0.59 -15.76
C GLU A 100 6.62 0.99 -14.51
N VAL A 101 5.30 1.10 -14.63
CA VAL A 101 4.43 1.41 -13.48
C VAL A 101 4.45 0.27 -12.47
N GLN A 102 4.37 -0.98 -12.94
CA GLN A 102 4.45 -2.14 -12.08
C GLN A 102 5.78 -2.18 -11.33
N GLN A 103 6.87 -1.97 -12.04
CA GLN A 103 8.20 -1.97 -11.45
C GLN A 103 8.31 -0.90 -10.36
N ALA A 104 7.81 0.30 -10.63
CA ALA A 104 7.84 1.39 -9.67
C ALA A 104 6.99 1.08 -8.43
N ALA A 105 5.79 0.53 -8.62
CA ALA A 105 4.90 0.17 -7.51
C ALA A 105 5.52 -0.94 -6.64
N HIS A 106 6.03 -1.99 -7.29
CA HIS A 106 6.68 -3.08 -6.56
C HIS A 106 7.93 -2.59 -5.83
N ARG A 107 8.75 -1.76 -6.48
CA ARG A 107 9.95 -1.19 -5.85
C ARG A 107 9.59 -0.40 -4.59
N ALA A 108 8.51 0.38 -4.64
CA ALA A 108 8.08 1.15 -3.48
C ALA A 108 7.71 0.24 -2.30
N VAL A 109 7.10 -0.92 -2.56
CA VAL A 109 6.83 -1.91 -1.52
C VAL A 109 8.11 -2.57 -1.04
N LEU A 110 8.96 -3.01 -1.97
CA LEU A 110 10.21 -3.71 -1.64
C LEU A 110 11.16 -2.83 -0.82
N ASP A 111 11.18 -1.52 -1.07
CA ASP A 111 12.02 -0.58 -0.35
C ASP A 111 11.64 -0.46 1.12
N GLY A 112 10.44 -0.87 1.50
CA GLY A 112 9.98 -0.89 2.88
C GLY A 112 10.29 -2.18 3.65
N ARG A 113 11.11 -3.06 3.13
CA ARG A 113 11.39 -4.35 3.78
C ARG A 113 11.89 -4.21 5.22
N SER A 114 12.77 -3.25 5.49
CA SER A 114 13.26 -3.04 6.85
C SER A 114 12.15 -2.61 7.82
N VAL A 115 11.19 -1.83 7.33
CA VAL A 115 10.01 -1.43 8.11
C VAL A 115 9.13 -2.66 8.37
N ALA A 116 8.89 -3.49 7.35
CA ALA A 116 8.12 -4.72 7.50
C ALA A 116 8.78 -5.67 8.52
N ASP A 117 10.11 -5.76 8.52
CA ASP A 117 10.83 -6.60 9.45
C ASP A 117 10.63 -6.13 10.91
N VAL A 118 10.63 -4.82 11.14
CA VAL A 118 10.33 -4.26 12.47
C VAL A 118 8.87 -4.56 12.86
N LEU A 119 7.93 -4.39 11.94
CA LEU A 119 6.52 -4.65 12.20
C LEU A 119 6.24 -6.14 12.46
N ALA A 120 7.07 -7.04 11.93
CA ALA A 120 6.96 -8.48 12.20
C ALA A 120 7.29 -8.83 13.66
N ARG A 121 7.75 -7.86 14.44
CA ARG A 121 8.03 -7.99 15.87
C ARG A 121 7.09 -7.12 16.71
N ASP A 122 6.03 -6.61 16.11
CA ASP A 122 5.08 -5.71 16.78
C ASP A 122 4.34 -6.42 17.91
N GLU A 123 3.91 -5.67 18.91
CA GLU A 123 3.13 -6.19 20.03
C GLU A 123 1.75 -6.67 19.62
N ASP A 124 1.16 -6.04 18.61
CA ASP A 124 -0.13 -6.44 18.06
C ASP A 124 0.04 -7.71 17.21
N ALA A 125 -0.66 -8.77 17.61
CA ALA A 125 -0.53 -10.08 16.95
C ALA A 125 -0.96 -10.03 15.47
N ALA A 126 -2.00 -9.27 15.15
CA ALA A 126 -2.48 -9.13 13.77
C ALA A 126 -1.46 -8.40 12.90
N VAL A 127 -0.87 -7.33 13.43
CA VAL A 127 0.19 -6.59 12.75
C VAL A 127 1.41 -7.49 12.54
N ARG A 128 1.82 -8.19 13.58
CA ARG A 128 2.97 -9.10 13.52
C ARG A 128 2.79 -10.18 12.45
N ALA A 129 1.60 -10.79 12.40
CA ALA A 129 1.30 -11.83 11.43
C ALA A 129 1.28 -11.27 9.99
N ALA A 130 0.62 -10.15 9.78
CA ALA A 130 0.54 -9.53 8.45
C ALA A 130 1.93 -9.10 7.96
N ALA A 131 2.74 -8.52 8.85
CA ALA A 131 4.10 -8.11 8.51
C ALA A 131 5.01 -9.30 8.21
N GLY A 132 4.85 -10.40 8.94
CA GLY A 132 5.59 -11.64 8.67
C GLY A 132 5.30 -12.19 7.28
N GLU A 133 4.02 -12.19 6.89
CA GLU A 133 3.63 -12.61 5.54
C GLU A 133 4.19 -11.66 4.47
N LEU A 134 4.18 -10.36 4.75
CA LEU A 134 4.74 -9.37 3.82
C LEU A 134 6.24 -9.54 3.64
N VAL A 135 6.97 -9.77 4.73
CA VAL A 135 8.43 -10.03 4.66
C VAL A 135 8.69 -11.26 3.78
N ALA A 136 7.93 -12.34 3.99
CA ALA A 136 8.07 -13.55 3.19
C ALA A 136 7.77 -13.27 1.70
N ALA A 137 6.73 -12.49 1.42
CA ALA A 137 6.37 -12.10 0.05
C ALA A 137 7.47 -11.27 -0.59
N ILE A 138 8.06 -10.31 0.15
CA ILE A 138 9.15 -9.49 -0.35
C ILE A 138 10.37 -10.34 -0.67
N ASP A 139 10.74 -11.24 0.25
CA ASP A 139 11.94 -12.07 0.09
C ASP A 139 11.81 -13.09 -1.03
N SER A 140 10.60 -13.53 -1.35
CA SER A 140 10.36 -14.50 -2.42
C SER A 140 9.84 -13.85 -3.70
N HIS A 141 9.75 -12.52 -3.75
CA HIS A 141 9.17 -11.83 -4.89
C HIS A 141 9.97 -12.06 -6.17
N VAL A 142 9.30 -12.56 -7.18
CA VAL A 142 9.85 -12.74 -8.54
C VAL A 142 8.77 -12.34 -9.53
N CYS A 143 9.08 -11.41 -10.41
CA CYS A 143 8.20 -11.06 -11.52
C CYS A 143 9.04 -10.51 -12.66
N GLU A 144 8.48 -10.53 -13.87
CA GLU A 144 9.20 -10.12 -15.08
C GLU A 144 9.65 -8.66 -15.03
N SER A 145 8.85 -7.79 -14.40
CA SER A 145 9.18 -6.36 -14.35
C SER A 145 10.28 -6.04 -13.34
N CYS A 146 10.39 -6.80 -12.25
CA CYS A 146 11.40 -6.54 -11.22
C CYS A 146 12.67 -7.34 -11.41
N CYS A 147 12.55 -8.56 -11.96
CA CYS A 147 13.65 -9.49 -12.17
C CYS A 147 13.56 -10.03 -13.60
N PRO A 148 13.80 -9.19 -14.62
CA PRO A 148 13.75 -9.67 -15.98
C PRO A 148 14.80 -10.76 -16.18
N SER A 149 14.40 -11.86 -16.82
CA SER A 149 15.34 -12.91 -17.16
C SER A 149 16.40 -12.35 -18.12
N ALA A 150 17.62 -12.53 -17.75
CA ALA A 150 18.76 -12.08 -18.54
C ALA A 150 18.83 -12.80 -19.87
#